data_5ba051f3cfae371db7da9a9a810e7473
#
_entry.id   5ba051f3cfae371db7da9a9a810e7473
#
_cell.length_a   1.000
_cell.length_b   1.000
_cell.length_c   1.000
_cell.angle_alpha   90.00
_cell.angle_beta   90.00
_cell.angle_gamma   90.00
#
_symmetry.space_group_name_H-M   'P 1'
#
loop_
_entity.id
_entity.type
_entity.pdbx_description
1 polymer ?
#
loop_
_entity_poly.entity_id
_entity_poly.type
_entity_poly.pdbx_seq_one_letter_code
_entity_poly.pdbx_strand_id
1 'polypeptide(L)'
;MESTKTQKMVLAAMLAALGMILNLIEIPYPFAPWLNLDLSEIVVLVAISTLGFIPALFVCICKFVVSILFKGPVGPIAIGQIAALIASLSICVTYSLLAQKIDPEKNLKNYFLDMVLTMLVFAFIMFVINYFFVTPTYLMQKPTWYTQMPFTVDIQAFNQQYGS
;
A
#
# COMPACT_ATOMS: atom_id res chain seq x y z
N MET A 1 -4.89 28.87 -12.43
CA MET A 1 -3.84 28.67 -13.45
C MET A 1 -3.99 27.24 -13.98
N GLU A 2 -4.42 27.08 -15.23
CA GLU A 2 -4.40 25.76 -15.86
C GLU A 2 -2.95 25.33 -16.03
N SER A 3 -2.55 24.28 -15.30
CA SER A 3 -1.21 23.72 -15.47
C SER A 3 -1.12 23.07 -16.85
N THR A 4 -0.09 23.44 -17.61
CA THR A 4 0.16 22.87 -18.94
C THR A 4 0.40 21.36 -18.81
N LYS A 5 0.13 20.57 -19.88
CA LYS A 5 0.37 19.11 -19.88
C LYS A 5 1.79 18.77 -19.43
N THR A 6 2.77 19.58 -19.83
CA THR A 6 4.18 19.43 -19.44
C THR A 6 4.39 19.60 -17.93
N GLN A 7 3.74 20.59 -17.31
CA GLN A 7 3.82 20.82 -15.86
C GLN A 7 3.23 19.64 -15.08
N LYS A 8 2.10 19.10 -15.52
CA LYS A 8 1.50 17.89 -14.92
C LYS A 8 2.42 16.67 -15.01
N MET A 9 3.08 16.49 -16.15
CA MET A 9 4.05 15.39 -16.33
C MET A 9 5.27 15.54 -15.42
N VAL A 10 5.84 16.75 -15.33
CA VAL A 10 6.99 17.01 -14.44
C VAL A 10 6.60 16.78 -12.98
N LEU A 11 5.44 17.28 -12.55
CA LEU A 11 4.97 17.08 -11.19
C LEU A 11 4.69 15.60 -10.89
N ALA A 12 4.11 14.85 -11.85
CA ALA A 12 3.92 13.41 -11.72
C ALA A 12 5.25 12.66 -11.58
N ALA A 13 6.27 13.05 -12.33
CA ALA A 13 7.61 12.45 -12.23
C ALA A 13 8.27 12.75 -10.87
N MET A 14 8.11 13.98 -10.35
CA MET A 14 8.59 14.36 -9.01
C MET A 14 7.88 13.56 -7.91
N LEU A 15 6.56 13.44 -8.00
CA LEU A 15 5.77 12.64 -7.05
C LEU A 15 6.12 11.14 -7.16
N ALA A 16 6.35 10.62 -8.37
CA ALA A 16 6.81 9.25 -8.55
C ALA A 16 8.17 9.03 -7.86
N ALA A 17 9.13 9.93 -8.06
CA ALA A 17 10.44 9.85 -7.39
C ALA A 17 10.30 9.90 -5.86
N LEU A 18 9.47 10.80 -5.33
CA LEU A 18 9.19 10.88 -3.89
C LEU A 18 8.53 9.60 -3.37
N GLY A 19 7.54 9.09 -4.09
CA GLY A 19 6.87 7.84 -3.76
C GLY A 19 7.82 6.64 -3.75
N MET A 20 8.78 6.59 -4.68
CA MET A 20 9.83 5.57 -4.70
C MET A 20 10.72 5.65 -3.46
N ILE A 21 11.18 6.84 -3.08
CA ILE A 21 12.02 7.04 -1.88
C ILE A 21 11.27 6.60 -0.63
N LEU A 22 10.00 7.00 -0.48
CA LEU A 22 9.18 6.60 0.67
C LEU A 22 8.88 5.10 0.68
N ASN A 23 8.71 4.47 -0.49
CA ASN A 23 8.53 3.03 -0.58
C ASN A 23 9.77 2.23 -0.14
N LEU A 24 10.97 2.79 -0.25
CA LEU A 24 12.20 2.15 0.25
C LEU A 24 12.31 2.21 1.78
N ILE A 25 11.61 3.14 2.42
CA ILE A 25 11.57 3.25 3.89
C ILE A 25 10.52 2.27 4.41
N GLU A 26 10.98 1.16 4.96
CA GLU A 26 10.12 0.15 5.55
C GLU A 26 9.97 0.39 7.05
N ILE A 27 8.74 0.63 7.50
CA ILE A 27 8.42 0.72 8.92
C ILE A 27 7.70 -0.57 9.30
N PRO A 28 8.37 -1.52 9.98
CA PRO A 28 7.75 -2.78 10.36
C PRO A 28 6.61 -2.54 11.34
N TYR A 29 5.50 -3.21 11.11
CA TYR A 29 4.37 -3.15 12.03
C TYR A 29 4.65 -3.97 13.30
N PRO A 30 4.53 -3.40 14.50
CA PRO A 30 5.01 -4.04 15.74
C PRO A 30 4.31 -5.37 16.08
N PHE A 31 3.07 -5.57 15.61
CA PHE A 31 2.29 -6.79 15.89
C PHE A 31 2.33 -7.81 14.73
N ALA A 32 2.82 -7.41 13.56
CA ALA A 32 2.89 -8.26 12.37
C ALA A 32 4.14 -7.91 11.56
N PRO A 33 5.31 -8.52 11.90
CA PRO A 33 6.61 -8.17 11.29
C PRO A 33 6.68 -8.38 9.77
N TRP A 34 5.76 -9.15 9.20
CA TRP A 34 5.64 -9.32 7.74
C TRP A 34 4.85 -8.18 7.07
N LEU A 35 4.21 -7.32 7.87
CA LEU A 35 3.44 -6.18 7.39
C LEU A 35 4.26 -4.92 7.58
N ASN A 36 4.57 -4.24 6.47
CA ASN A 36 5.26 -2.96 6.49
C ASN A 36 4.26 -1.83 6.24
N LEU A 37 4.38 -0.75 7.00
CA LEU A 37 3.66 0.49 6.72
C LEU A 37 4.32 1.16 5.52
N ASP A 38 3.56 1.31 4.46
CA ASP A 38 4.02 1.96 3.23
C ASP A 38 3.52 3.42 3.18
N LEU A 39 4.44 4.35 3.49
CA LEU A 39 4.15 5.78 3.45
C LEU A 39 3.98 6.29 2.01
N SER A 40 4.39 5.54 1.00
CA SER A 40 4.27 5.95 -0.39
C SER A 40 2.82 6.03 -0.88
N GLU A 41 1.87 5.39 -0.19
CA GLU A 41 0.44 5.51 -0.51
C GLU A 41 -0.10 6.93 -0.29
N ILE A 42 0.50 7.69 0.62
CA ILE A 42 0.17 9.12 0.80
C ILE A 42 0.50 9.90 -0.49
N VAL A 43 1.63 9.58 -1.12
CA VAL A 43 2.02 10.23 -2.39
C VAL A 43 1.05 9.88 -3.51
N VAL A 44 0.57 8.64 -3.57
CA VAL A 44 -0.45 8.23 -4.54
C VAL A 44 -1.75 9.00 -4.33
N LEU A 45 -2.18 9.17 -3.08
CA LEU A 45 -3.37 9.96 -2.76
C LEU A 45 -3.21 11.44 -3.15
N VAL A 46 -2.03 12.03 -2.90
CA VAL A 46 -1.72 13.40 -3.34
C VAL A 46 -1.69 13.47 -4.86
N ALA A 47 -1.11 12.50 -5.54
CA ALA A 47 -1.05 12.47 -7.00
C ALA A 47 -2.46 12.41 -7.62
N ILE A 48 -3.34 11.54 -7.13
CA ILE A 48 -4.71 11.44 -7.67
C ILE A 48 -5.53 12.70 -7.39
N SER A 49 -5.40 13.30 -6.21
CA SER A 49 -6.16 14.47 -5.82
C SER A 49 -5.73 15.77 -6.54
N THR A 50 -4.45 15.87 -6.94
CA THR A 50 -3.89 17.08 -7.55
C THR A 50 -3.73 17.00 -9.07
N LEU A 51 -3.36 15.84 -9.59
CA LEU A 51 -3.03 15.65 -11.01
C LEU A 51 -4.10 14.87 -11.77
N GLY A 52 -4.96 14.12 -11.05
CA GLY A 52 -6.00 13.30 -11.63
C GLY A 52 -5.54 11.85 -11.88
N PHE A 53 -6.45 11.05 -12.47
CA PHE A 53 -6.33 9.60 -12.55
C PHE A 53 -5.11 9.11 -13.36
N ILE A 54 -4.88 9.64 -14.56
CA ILE A 54 -3.82 9.15 -15.44
C ILE A 54 -2.41 9.38 -14.87
N PRO A 55 -2.04 10.58 -14.37
CA PRO A 55 -0.76 10.77 -13.72
C PRO A 55 -0.57 9.94 -12.45
N ALA A 56 -1.63 9.78 -11.65
CA ALA A 56 -1.57 8.93 -10.45
C ALA A 56 -1.31 7.46 -10.80
N LEU A 57 -1.94 6.94 -11.85
CA LEU A 57 -1.70 5.59 -12.35
C LEU A 57 -0.22 5.42 -12.78
N PHE A 58 0.35 6.43 -13.43
CA PHE A 58 1.77 6.41 -13.77
C PHE A 58 2.66 6.33 -12.53
N VAL A 59 2.36 7.09 -11.47
CA VAL A 59 3.07 7.02 -10.18
C VAL A 59 2.99 5.61 -9.58
N CYS A 60 1.81 4.96 -9.60
CA CYS A 60 1.63 3.59 -9.11
C CYS A 60 2.51 2.58 -9.87
N ILE A 61 2.53 2.66 -11.21
CA ILE A 61 3.32 1.76 -12.05
C ILE A 61 4.82 1.97 -11.80
N CYS A 62 5.28 3.21 -11.76
CA CYS A 62 6.69 3.53 -11.48
C CYS A 62 7.11 3.01 -10.09
N LYS A 63 6.29 3.22 -9.07
CA LYS A 63 6.51 2.70 -7.72
C LYS A 63 6.64 1.18 -7.72
N PHE A 64 5.75 0.47 -8.41
CA PHE A 64 5.76 -0.98 -8.50
C PHE A 64 7.04 -1.51 -9.18
N VAL A 65 7.40 -0.96 -10.35
CA VAL A 65 8.59 -1.34 -11.09
C VAL A 65 9.86 -1.14 -10.26
N VAL A 66 9.99 0.02 -9.62
CA VAL A 66 11.14 0.34 -8.78
C VAL A 66 11.19 -0.56 -7.56
N SER A 67 10.05 -0.84 -6.93
CA SER A 67 9.99 -1.77 -5.80
C SER A 67 10.54 -3.16 -6.16
N ILE A 68 10.19 -3.69 -7.33
CA ILE A 68 10.72 -4.98 -7.79
C ILE A 68 12.22 -4.89 -8.08
N LEU A 69 12.69 -3.81 -8.71
CA LEU A 69 14.10 -3.66 -9.10
C LEU A 69 15.03 -3.50 -7.88
N PHE A 70 14.62 -2.76 -6.85
CA PHE A 70 15.47 -2.46 -5.71
C PHE A 70 15.33 -3.43 -4.54
N LYS A 71 14.11 -3.90 -4.26
CA LYS A 71 13.86 -4.83 -3.13
C LYS A 71 13.92 -6.29 -3.56
N GLY A 72 13.90 -6.57 -4.87
CA GLY A 72 13.68 -7.91 -5.36
C GLY A 72 12.26 -8.43 -5.02
N PRO A 73 11.92 -9.67 -5.39
CA PRO A 73 10.62 -10.25 -5.06
C PRO A 73 10.53 -10.51 -3.53
N VAL A 74 9.65 -9.78 -2.86
CA VAL A 74 9.38 -9.94 -1.42
C VAL A 74 8.29 -10.97 -1.20
N GLY A 75 8.62 -12.04 -0.49
CA GLY A 75 7.72 -13.18 -0.28
C GLY A 75 7.59 -14.10 -1.50
N PRO A 76 6.76 -15.15 -1.40
CA PRO A 76 6.51 -16.04 -2.52
C PRO A 76 5.82 -15.27 -3.66
N ILE A 77 6.37 -15.41 -4.87
CA ILE A 77 5.80 -14.81 -6.10
C ILE A 77 5.65 -13.27 -5.99
N ALA A 78 6.52 -12.59 -5.21
CA ALA A 78 6.45 -11.13 -5.00
C ALA A 78 5.09 -10.65 -4.47
N ILE A 79 4.43 -11.43 -3.59
CA ILE A 79 3.07 -11.14 -3.10
C ILE A 79 2.98 -9.79 -2.39
N GLY A 80 4.06 -9.36 -1.73
CA GLY A 80 4.15 -8.06 -1.08
C GLY A 80 4.02 -6.91 -2.09
N GLN A 81 4.74 -6.97 -3.21
CA GLN A 81 4.67 -5.96 -4.26
C GLN A 81 3.33 -5.97 -4.99
N ILE A 82 2.76 -7.16 -5.23
CA ILE A 82 1.43 -7.29 -5.84
C ILE A 82 0.36 -6.68 -4.92
N ALA A 83 0.42 -6.97 -3.63
CA ALA A 83 -0.48 -6.35 -2.65
C ALA A 83 -0.33 -4.81 -2.62
N ALA A 84 0.90 -4.29 -2.67
CA ALA A 84 1.15 -2.86 -2.73
C ALA A 84 0.63 -2.21 -4.03
N LEU A 85 0.73 -2.92 -5.18
CA LEU A 85 0.14 -2.44 -6.43
C LEU A 85 -1.39 -2.38 -6.34
N ILE A 86 -2.03 -3.43 -5.82
CA ILE A 86 -3.49 -3.45 -5.62
C ILE A 86 -3.90 -2.36 -4.64
N ALA A 87 -3.13 -2.11 -3.59
CA ALA A 87 -3.32 -1.01 -2.66
C ALA A 87 -3.38 0.35 -3.36
N SER A 88 -2.34 0.68 -4.12
CA SER A 88 -2.24 1.94 -4.86
C SER A 88 -3.35 2.09 -5.90
N LEU A 89 -3.68 1.02 -6.64
CA LEU A 89 -4.78 1.02 -7.59
C LEU A 89 -6.14 1.21 -6.91
N SER A 90 -6.35 0.60 -5.73
CA SER A 90 -7.59 0.77 -4.98
C SER A 90 -7.83 2.22 -4.54
N ILE A 91 -6.77 2.94 -4.13
CA ILE A 91 -6.83 4.37 -3.84
C ILE A 91 -7.25 5.15 -5.09
N CYS A 92 -6.57 4.92 -6.23
CA CYS A 92 -6.85 5.64 -7.47
C CYS A 92 -8.29 5.42 -7.94
N VAL A 93 -8.76 4.19 -7.95
CA VAL A 93 -10.13 3.85 -8.40
C VAL A 93 -11.16 4.41 -7.44
N THR A 94 -10.99 4.20 -6.13
CA THR A 94 -11.96 4.65 -5.12
C THR A 94 -12.08 6.17 -5.12
N TYR A 95 -10.95 6.90 -5.11
CA TYR A 95 -10.96 8.36 -5.18
C TYR A 95 -11.66 8.86 -6.45
N SER A 96 -11.34 8.27 -7.61
CA SER A 96 -11.95 8.67 -8.89
C SER A 96 -13.47 8.43 -8.92
N LEU A 97 -13.96 7.34 -8.33
CA LEU A 97 -15.39 7.04 -8.25
C LEU A 97 -16.12 7.96 -7.27
N LEU A 98 -15.51 8.28 -6.13
CA LEU A 98 -16.08 9.17 -5.13
C LEU A 98 -16.08 10.62 -5.61
N ALA A 99 -14.99 11.06 -6.25
CA ALA A 99 -14.88 12.41 -6.80
C ALA A 99 -15.99 12.74 -7.83
N GLN A 100 -16.44 11.74 -8.58
CA GLN A 100 -17.59 11.91 -9.50
C GLN A 100 -18.91 12.17 -8.78
N LYS A 101 -19.06 11.73 -7.52
CA LYS A 101 -20.29 11.88 -6.73
C LYS A 101 -20.25 13.07 -5.77
N ILE A 102 -19.09 13.36 -5.22
CA ILE A 102 -18.92 14.32 -4.12
C ILE A 102 -18.50 15.70 -4.61
N ASP A 103 -18.01 15.83 -5.88
CA ASP A 103 -17.46 17.07 -6.44
C ASP A 103 -16.42 17.73 -5.49
N PRO A 104 -15.21 17.17 -5.33
CA PRO A 104 -14.23 17.68 -4.38
C PRO A 104 -13.76 19.10 -4.70
N GLU A 105 -13.86 19.54 -5.97
CA GLU A 105 -13.49 20.90 -6.40
C GLU A 105 -14.47 21.98 -5.89
N LYS A 106 -15.67 21.59 -5.48
CA LYS A 106 -16.73 22.53 -5.12
C LYS A 106 -16.55 23.16 -3.73
N ASN A 107 -16.07 22.37 -2.76
CA ASN A 107 -15.89 22.82 -1.39
C ASN A 107 -14.76 22.06 -0.69
N LEU A 108 -14.01 22.73 0.19
CA LEU A 108 -12.96 22.12 1.01
C LEU A 108 -13.49 20.94 1.87
N LYS A 109 -14.76 21.03 2.32
CA LYS A 109 -15.41 19.93 3.06
C LYS A 109 -15.59 18.69 2.20
N ASN A 110 -15.98 18.85 0.93
CA ASN A 110 -16.15 17.74 0.00
C ASN A 110 -14.81 17.09 -0.32
N TYR A 111 -13.76 17.90 -0.53
CA TYR A 111 -12.41 17.41 -0.75
C TYR A 111 -11.91 16.56 0.43
N PHE A 112 -12.09 17.06 1.65
CA PHE A 112 -11.70 16.33 2.85
C PHE A 112 -12.54 15.04 3.05
N LEU A 113 -13.84 15.11 2.78
CA LEU A 113 -14.75 13.97 2.86
C LEU A 113 -14.35 12.87 1.87
N ASP A 114 -14.02 13.25 0.62
CA ASP A 114 -13.58 12.31 -0.40
C ASP A 114 -12.27 11.60 0.00
N MET A 115 -11.30 12.35 0.53
CA MET A 115 -10.07 11.78 1.05
C MET A 115 -10.30 10.78 2.19
N VAL A 116 -11.13 11.15 3.18
CA VAL A 116 -11.44 10.28 4.33
C VAL A 116 -12.16 9.01 3.89
N LEU A 117 -13.17 9.14 3.02
CA LEU A 117 -13.90 7.96 2.50
C LEU A 117 -12.98 7.06 1.66
N THR A 118 -12.11 7.64 0.85
CA THR A 118 -11.11 6.87 0.08
C THR A 118 -10.21 6.07 1.01
N MET A 119 -9.72 6.69 2.09
CA MET A 119 -8.88 5.99 3.07
C MET A 119 -9.63 4.89 3.84
N LEU A 120 -10.91 5.08 4.18
CA LEU A 120 -11.72 4.06 4.82
C LEU A 120 -11.94 2.84 3.92
N VAL A 121 -12.29 3.07 2.63
CA VAL A 121 -12.45 1.99 1.66
C VAL A 121 -11.13 1.28 1.40
N PHE A 122 -10.04 2.04 1.25
CA PHE A 122 -8.69 1.49 1.14
C PHE A 122 -8.33 0.59 2.32
N ALA A 123 -8.53 1.06 3.56
CA ALA A 123 -8.25 0.28 4.76
C ALA A 123 -9.06 -1.03 4.80
N PHE A 124 -10.33 -0.99 4.39
CA PHE A 124 -11.18 -2.17 4.30
C PHE A 124 -10.67 -3.16 3.23
N ILE A 125 -10.34 -2.69 2.03
CA ILE A 125 -9.80 -3.53 0.95
C ILE A 125 -8.48 -4.17 1.41
N MET A 126 -7.59 -3.40 2.00
CA MET A 126 -6.31 -3.90 2.50
C MET A 126 -6.47 -4.89 3.65
N PHE A 127 -7.43 -4.67 4.54
CA PHE A 127 -7.77 -5.65 5.58
C PHE A 127 -8.16 -7.00 4.97
N VAL A 128 -9.06 -7.00 3.98
CA VAL A 128 -9.52 -8.22 3.30
C VAL A 128 -8.34 -8.92 2.59
N ILE A 129 -7.55 -8.18 1.82
CA ILE A 129 -6.42 -8.74 1.08
C ILE A 129 -5.37 -9.33 2.03
N ASN A 130 -5.03 -8.61 3.09
CA ASN A 130 -4.06 -9.10 4.07
C ASN A 130 -4.57 -10.32 4.81
N TYR A 131 -5.85 -10.35 5.20
CA TYR A 131 -6.42 -11.46 5.93
C TYR A 131 -6.52 -12.75 5.08
N PHE A 132 -6.98 -12.65 3.84
CA PHE A 132 -7.25 -13.82 3.00
C PHE A 132 -6.07 -14.27 2.14
N PHE A 133 -5.18 -13.36 1.74
CA PHE A 133 -4.11 -13.66 0.78
C PHE A 133 -2.72 -13.51 1.38
N VAL A 134 -2.41 -12.36 1.96
CA VAL A 134 -1.03 -12.08 2.39
C VAL A 134 -0.67 -12.91 3.61
N THR A 135 -1.44 -12.83 4.67
CA THR A 135 -1.16 -13.54 5.94
C THR A 135 -1.07 -15.05 5.76
N PRO A 136 -2.02 -15.76 5.10
CA PRO A 136 -1.91 -17.19 4.90
C PRO A 136 -0.66 -17.58 4.11
N THR A 137 -0.31 -16.80 3.09
CA THR A 137 0.86 -17.10 2.24
C THR A 137 2.16 -16.98 3.02
N TYR A 138 2.29 -15.96 3.87
CA TYR A 138 3.46 -15.81 4.74
C TYR A 138 3.53 -16.89 5.84
N LEU A 139 2.40 -17.28 6.41
CA LEU A 139 2.34 -18.35 7.43
C LEU A 139 2.67 -19.72 6.86
N MET A 140 2.27 -20.02 5.61
CA MET A 140 2.60 -21.29 4.96
C MET A 140 4.10 -21.48 4.71
N GLN A 141 4.85 -20.41 4.55
CA GLN A 141 6.28 -20.45 4.23
C GLN A 141 7.19 -20.69 5.45
N LYS A 142 6.67 -20.72 6.67
CA LYS A 142 7.44 -20.83 7.94
C LYS A 142 8.73 -19.99 7.88
N PRO A 143 8.63 -18.67 7.75
CA PRO A 143 9.81 -17.84 7.64
C PRO A 143 10.61 -17.87 8.93
N THR A 144 11.94 -17.75 8.84
CA THR A 144 12.87 -17.78 9.96
C THR A 144 12.59 -16.73 11.04
N TRP A 145 11.91 -15.63 10.70
CA TRP A 145 11.47 -14.62 11.68
C TRP A 145 10.36 -15.12 12.62
N TYR A 146 9.60 -16.15 12.22
CA TYR A 146 8.55 -16.74 13.08
C TYR A 146 9.15 -17.34 14.36
N THR A 147 10.37 -17.86 14.31
CA THR A 147 11.09 -18.41 15.47
C THR A 147 11.69 -17.33 16.38
N GLN A 148 11.73 -16.07 15.93
CA GLN A 148 12.28 -14.93 16.68
C GLN A 148 11.23 -14.07 17.39
N MET A 149 9.94 -14.40 17.26
CA MET A 149 8.89 -13.68 17.95
C MET A 149 8.89 -14.02 19.45
N PRO A 150 8.86 -13.00 20.33
CA PRO A 150 8.80 -13.22 21.79
C PRO A 150 7.49 -13.88 22.25
N PHE A 151 6.49 -14.02 21.36
CA PHE A 151 5.18 -14.64 21.63
C PHE A 151 4.91 -15.93 20.86
N THR A 152 5.90 -16.50 20.18
CA THR A 152 5.75 -17.85 19.64
C THR A 152 5.75 -18.83 20.81
N VAL A 153 4.57 -19.25 21.19
CA VAL A 153 4.42 -20.50 21.93
C VAL A 153 4.97 -21.56 20.99
N ASP A 154 6.12 -22.13 21.34
CA ASP A 154 6.68 -23.26 20.62
C ASP A 154 5.69 -24.42 20.78
N ILE A 155 4.83 -24.60 19.76
CA ILE A 155 3.79 -25.63 19.76
C ILE A 155 4.45 -27.03 19.89
N GLN A 156 5.70 -27.18 19.43
CA GLN A 156 6.43 -28.44 19.60
C GLN A 156 6.90 -28.61 21.04
N ALA A 157 7.42 -27.58 21.69
CA ALA A 157 7.76 -27.61 23.09
C ALA A 157 6.51 -27.76 23.98
N PHE A 158 5.42 -27.09 23.63
CA PHE A 158 4.16 -27.26 24.33
C PHE A 158 3.59 -28.69 24.20
N ASN A 159 3.60 -29.26 22.99
CA ASN A 159 3.14 -30.63 22.77
C ASN A 159 4.07 -31.70 23.43
N GLN A 160 5.36 -31.43 23.55
CA GLN A 160 6.27 -32.31 24.30
C GLN A 160 6.06 -32.23 25.82
N GLN A 161 5.65 -31.06 26.32
CA GLN A 161 5.48 -30.85 27.76
C GLN A 161 4.08 -31.22 28.26
N TYR A 162 3.06 -31.15 27.41
CA TYR A 162 1.65 -31.34 27.78
C TYR A 162 0.88 -32.33 26.90
N GLY A 163 1.55 -32.95 25.90
CA GLY A 163 0.95 -33.89 24.96
C GLY A 163 1.16 -35.37 25.34
N SER A 164 1.04 -35.71 26.63
CA SER A 164 1.02 -37.11 27.10
C SER A 164 -0.40 -37.54 27.44
#